data_b78c3d448b0035ecf2f1f62f2504f68e
#
_entry.id   b78c3d448b0035ecf2f1f62f2504f68e
#
_cell.length_a   1.000
_cell.length_b   1.000
_cell.length_c   1.000
_cell.angle_alpha   90.00
_cell.angle_beta   90.00
_cell.angle_gamma   90.00
#
_symmetry.space_group_name_H-M   'P 1'
#
loop_
_entity.id
_entity.type
_entity.pdbx_description
1 polymer ?
#
loop_
_entity_poly.entity_id
_entity_poly.type
_entity_poly.pdbx_seq_one_letter_code
_entity_poly.pdbx_strand_id
1 'polypeptide(L)'
;MDDKQRFESLMAPVEDPTAAPLTVQRFLPEEAREALPEFAALIDLWLERRGGAAVPDWNDVDFTDFRSWHAYILLSKFEGAEPDPRFRLAGEKVAEVLQFETQGRRISDLAPRFYELQFRDHFHKIREHGLIGLTSGKLPAKGRGHATLRILELPFRDGGTTVERLLHAQAKEAA
;
A
#
# COMPACT_ATOMS: atom_id res chain seq x y z
N MET A 1 16.60 -17.55 -8.47
CA MET A 1 15.30 -17.33 -7.80
C MET A 1 14.64 -16.15 -8.47
N ASP A 2 13.45 -16.34 -9.02
CA ASP A 2 12.70 -15.23 -9.59
C ASP A 2 12.11 -14.34 -8.48
N ASP A 3 11.61 -13.16 -8.86
CA ASP A 3 11.08 -12.20 -7.88
C ASP A 3 9.89 -12.74 -7.12
N LYS A 4 9.06 -13.57 -7.76
CA LYS A 4 7.91 -14.21 -7.12
C LYS A 4 8.35 -15.16 -6.01
N GLN A 5 9.27 -16.07 -6.32
CA GLN A 5 9.81 -17.02 -5.35
C GLN A 5 10.49 -16.31 -4.19
N ARG A 6 11.22 -15.23 -4.51
CA ARG A 6 11.86 -14.40 -3.51
C ARG A 6 10.83 -13.74 -2.60
N PHE A 7 9.80 -13.12 -3.16
CA PHE A 7 8.76 -12.47 -2.38
C PHE A 7 8.01 -13.46 -1.50
N GLU A 8 7.63 -14.61 -2.06
CA GLU A 8 6.98 -15.67 -1.28
C GLU A 8 7.87 -16.21 -0.17
N SER A 9 9.16 -16.35 -0.42
CA SER A 9 10.13 -16.74 0.61
C SER A 9 10.23 -15.70 1.73
N LEU A 10 10.18 -14.40 1.38
CA LEU A 10 10.18 -13.31 2.35
C LEU A 10 8.88 -13.24 3.16
N MET A 11 7.77 -13.68 2.55
CA MET A 11 6.44 -13.70 3.17
C MET A 11 6.09 -15.04 3.81
N ALA A 12 6.94 -16.05 3.68
CA ALA A 12 6.71 -17.35 4.27
C ALA A 12 6.56 -17.21 5.78
N PRO A 13 5.58 -17.91 6.40
CA PRO A 13 5.45 -17.90 7.85
C PRO A 13 6.74 -18.40 8.48
N VAL A 14 7.28 -17.61 9.39
CA VAL A 14 8.34 -18.09 10.28
C VAL A 14 7.73 -19.22 11.13
N GLU A 15 8.52 -20.15 11.59
CA GLU A 15 8.06 -21.30 12.41
C GLU A 15 7.27 -20.89 13.66
N ASP A 16 7.40 -19.64 14.09
CA ASP A 16 6.58 -19.04 15.14
C ASP A 16 5.28 -18.49 14.52
N PRO A 17 4.11 -19.11 14.79
CA PRO A 17 2.83 -18.64 14.26
C PRO A 17 2.41 -17.26 14.77
N THR A 18 3.10 -16.69 15.76
CA THR A 18 2.86 -15.33 16.26
C THR A 18 3.68 -14.29 15.51
N ALA A 19 4.65 -14.70 14.71
CA ALA A 19 5.54 -13.84 13.96
C ALA A 19 5.15 -13.79 12.47
N ALA A 20 3.91 -13.40 12.18
CA ALA A 20 3.52 -13.13 10.80
C ALA A 20 4.46 -12.05 10.21
N PRO A 21 5.08 -12.28 9.02
CA PRO A 21 6.01 -11.31 8.45
C PRO A 21 5.36 -9.96 8.14
N LEU A 22 4.09 -9.98 7.74
CA LEU A 22 3.30 -8.77 7.50
C LEU A 22 1.94 -8.85 8.18
N THR A 23 1.45 -7.69 8.60
CA THR A 23 0.10 -7.49 9.11
C THR A 23 -0.60 -6.40 8.31
N VAL A 24 -1.92 -6.50 8.20
CA VAL A 24 -2.76 -5.51 7.55
C VAL A 24 -3.74 -4.92 8.55
N GLN A 25 -3.97 -3.61 8.48
CA GLN A 25 -4.93 -2.89 9.31
C GLN A 25 -5.71 -1.92 8.42
N ARG A 26 -6.91 -1.59 8.85
CA ARG A 26 -7.78 -0.63 8.17
C ARG A 26 -8.33 0.35 9.18
N PHE A 27 -8.48 1.60 8.76
CA PHE A 27 -8.95 2.70 9.60
C PHE A 27 -10.08 3.44 8.89
N LEU A 28 -11.05 3.91 9.66
CA LEU A 28 -11.95 4.94 9.16
C LEU A 28 -11.11 6.19 8.86
N PRO A 29 -11.43 6.93 7.79
CA PRO A 29 -10.64 8.12 7.43
C PRO A 29 -10.44 9.12 8.56
N GLU A 30 -11.48 9.33 9.38
CA GLU A 30 -11.44 10.26 10.50
C GLU A 30 -10.50 9.84 11.64
N GLU A 31 -10.25 8.53 11.76
CA GLU A 31 -9.38 7.95 12.79
C GLU A 31 -7.92 7.82 12.33
N ALA A 32 -7.73 7.71 11.01
CA ALA A 32 -6.43 7.37 10.42
C ALA A 32 -5.34 8.40 10.76
N ARG A 33 -5.68 9.68 10.73
CA ARG A 33 -4.71 10.76 10.97
C ARG A 33 -4.08 10.67 12.35
N GLU A 34 -4.89 10.40 13.38
CA GLU A 34 -4.42 10.27 14.75
C GLU A 34 -3.68 8.96 14.98
N ALA A 35 -4.18 7.88 14.36
CA ALA A 35 -3.57 6.55 14.47
C ALA A 35 -2.23 6.45 13.74
N LEU A 36 -2.03 7.24 12.67
CA LEU A 36 -0.88 7.16 11.78
C LEU A 36 -0.19 8.52 11.62
N PRO A 37 0.37 9.09 12.70
CA PRO A 37 0.93 10.45 12.68
C PRO A 37 2.08 10.63 11.70
N GLU A 38 2.83 9.59 11.39
CA GLU A 38 3.92 9.62 10.40
C GLU A 38 3.45 9.91 8.98
N PHE A 39 2.16 9.68 8.70
CA PHE A 39 1.53 9.93 7.41
C PHE A 39 0.56 11.11 7.44
N ALA A 40 0.56 11.90 8.50
CA ALA A 40 -0.42 12.96 8.73
C ALA A 40 -0.58 13.90 7.54
N ALA A 41 0.52 14.32 6.92
CA ALA A 41 0.49 15.24 5.78
C ALA A 41 -0.24 14.64 4.56
N LEU A 42 -0.01 13.36 4.27
CA LEU A 42 -0.71 12.66 3.18
C LEU A 42 -2.19 12.44 3.48
N ILE A 43 -2.50 12.07 4.71
CA ILE A 43 -3.88 11.87 5.15
C ILE A 43 -4.65 13.19 5.14
N ASP A 44 -4.04 14.29 5.60
CA ASP A 44 -4.66 15.62 5.55
C ASP A 44 -4.96 16.05 4.10
N LEU A 45 -4.02 15.84 3.18
CA LEU A 45 -4.24 16.11 1.76
C LEU A 45 -5.40 15.29 1.21
N TRP A 46 -5.42 14.00 1.51
CA TRP A 46 -6.48 13.08 1.09
C TRP A 46 -7.86 13.51 1.62
N LEU A 47 -7.94 13.85 2.92
CA LEU A 47 -9.17 14.34 3.56
C LEU A 47 -9.65 15.65 2.92
N GLU A 48 -8.74 16.56 2.62
CA GLU A 48 -9.06 17.82 1.94
C GLU A 48 -9.61 17.58 0.54
N ARG A 49 -8.94 16.74 -0.25
CA ARG A 49 -9.33 16.47 -1.64
C ARG A 49 -10.62 15.68 -1.77
N ARG A 50 -10.98 14.86 -0.79
CA ARG A 50 -12.27 14.13 -0.85
C ARG A 50 -13.48 15.05 -0.70
N GLY A 51 -13.34 16.19 -0.01
CA GLY A 51 -14.44 17.09 0.27
C GLY A 51 -15.60 16.37 0.96
N GLY A 52 -16.80 16.42 0.38
CA GLY A 52 -17.98 15.72 0.88
C GLY A 52 -18.14 14.29 0.37
N ALA A 53 -17.24 13.78 -0.46
CA ALA A 53 -17.31 12.42 -0.97
C ALA A 53 -16.68 11.41 0.01
N ALA A 54 -16.95 10.12 -0.21
CA ALA A 54 -16.34 9.06 0.62
C ALA A 54 -14.84 8.95 0.40
N VAL A 55 -14.40 9.09 -0.86
CA VAL A 55 -12.98 9.09 -1.26
C VAL A 55 -12.76 10.18 -2.30
N PRO A 56 -11.54 10.75 -2.41
CA PRO A 56 -11.25 11.71 -3.44
C PRO A 56 -11.18 11.08 -4.83
N ASP A 57 -11.37 11.91 -5.85
CA ASP A 57 -11.13 11.54 -7.24
C ASP A 57 -9.65 11.78 -7.57
N TRP A 58 -9.03 10.83 -8.26
CA TRP A 58 -7.64 10.96 -8.71
C TRP A 58 -7.44 12.18 -9.62
N ASN A 59 -8.46 12.57 -10.36
CA ASN A 59 -8.43 13.75 -11.22
C ASN A 59 -8.38 15.08 -10.46
N ASP A 60 -8.71 15.07 -9.16
CA ASP A 60 -8.67 16.27 -8.31
C ASP A 60 -7.33 16.43 -7.58
N VAL A 61 -6.40 15.51 -7.76
CA VAL A 61 -5.05 15.61 -7.22
C VAL A 61 -4.04 15.81 -8.35
N ASP A 62 -3.01 16.58 -8.07
CA ASP A 62 -1.85 16.75 -8.95
C ASP A 62 -0.68 15.98 -8.34
N PHE A 63 0.13 15.36 -9.19
CA PHE A 63 1.31 14.62 -8.70
C PHE A 63 2.26 15.52 -7.88
N THR A 64 2.29 16.82 -8.19
CA THR A 64 3.06 17.81 -7.41
C THR A 64 2.56 17.99 -5.98
N ASP A 65 1.31 17.62 -5.68
CA ASP A 65 0.77 17.64 -4.32
C ASP A 65 1.55 16.68 -3.40
N PHE A 66 2.15 15.64 -3.98
CA PHE A 66 2.93 14.62 -3.25
C PHE A 66 4.45 14.88 -3.30
N ARG A 67 4.85 16.13 -3.57
CA ARG A 67 6.25 16.49 -3.84
C ARG A 67 7.27 15.93 -2.87
N SER A 68 7.02 16.04 -1.57
CA SER A 68 7.95 15.54 -0.54
C SER A 68 7.90 14.02 -0.37
N TRP A 69 6.98 13.35 -1.06
CA TRP A 69 6.75 11.91 -0.95
C TRP A 69 7.11 11.12 -2.20
N HIS A 70 7.51 11.77 -3.31
CA HIS A 70 7.68 11.09 -4.60
C HIS A 70 8.56 9.84 -4.52
N ALA A 71 9.65 9.88 -3.76
CA ALA A 71 10.54 8.74 -3.61
C ALA A 71 9.93 7.59 -2.78
N TYR A 72 8.89 7.87 -2.00
CA TYR A 72 8.29 6.97 -1.02
C TYR A 72 6.95 6.40 -1.45
N ILE A 73 6.44 6.75 -2.64
CA ILE A 73 5.11 6.32 -3.09
C ILE A 73 5.17 5.25 -4.16
N LEU A 74 4.12 4.44 -4.17
CA LEU A 74 3.86 3.40 -5.14
C LEU A 74 2.40 3.58 -5.58
N LEU A 75 2.15 3.57 -6.88
CA LEU A 75 0.81 3.70 -7.42
C LEU A 75 0.33 2.36 -7.96
N SER A 76 -0.93 2.04 -7.71
CA SER A 76 -1.58 0.85 -8.25
C SER A 76 -2.99 1.17 -8.73
N LYS A 77 -3.50 0.29 -9.58
CA LYS A 77 -4.85 0.40 -10.15
C LYS A 77 -5.56 -0.94 -10.10
N PHE A 78 -6.80 -0.93 -9.66
CA PHE A 78 -7.69 -2.09 -9.80
C PHE A 78 -8.15 -2.23 -11.25
N GLU A 79 -8.14 -3.44 -11.74
CA GLU A 79 -8.64 -3.80 -13.07
C GLU A 79 -9.80 -4.78 -12.91
N GLY A 80 -11.03 -4.31 -13.14
CA GLY A 80 -12.22 -5.11 -12.96
C GLY A 80 -12.65 -5.27 -11.50
N ALA A 81 -13.38 -6.34 -11.20
CA ALA A 81 -14.01 -6.57 -9.91
C ALA A 81 -13.08 -7.16 -8.84
N GLU A 82 -12.01 -7.84 -9.24
CA GLU A 82 -11.08 -8.45 -8.30
C GLU A 82 -10.31 -7.38 -7.50
N PRO A 83 -10.21 -7.51 -6.18
CA PRO A 83 -9.49 -6.56 -5.34
C PRO A 83 -7.97 -6.84 -5.35
N ASP A 84 -7.42 -6.90 -6.53
CA ASP A 84 -6.03 -7.27 -6.79
C ASP A 84 -5.36 -6.18 -7.65
N PRO A 85 -4.78 -5.16 -7.00
CA PRO A 85 -4.28 -4.03 -7.75
C PRO A 85 -3.02 -4.37 -8.53
N ARG A 86 -2.89 -3.77 -9.72
CA ARG A 86 -1.70 -3.83 -10.54
C ARG A 86 -0.85 -2.60 -10.29
N PHE A 87 0.42 -2.81 -9.98
CA PHE A 87 1.37 -1.73 -9.75
C PHE A 87 1.75 -1.02 -11.05
N ARG A 88 1.83 0.30 -11.00
CA ARG A 88 2.10 1.18 -12.16
C ARG A 88 3.39 1.96 -12.03
N LEU A 89 3.68 2.47 -10.85
CA LEU A 89 4.83 3.33 -10.59
C LEU A 89 5.36 3.05 -9.19
N ALA A 90 6.66 3.01 -9.05
CA ALA A 90 7.33 2.90 -7.75
C ALA A 90 8.38 3.98 -7.59
N GLY A 91 8.34 4.69 -6.47
CA GLY A 91 9.37 5.62 -6.06
C GLY A 91 10.66 4.89 -5.66
N GLU A 92 11.76 5.60 -5.72
CA GLU A 92 13.10 5.04 -5.48
C GLU A 92 13.24 4.38 -4.11
N LYS A 93 12.73 5.03 -3.07
CA LYS A 93 12.82 4.51 -1.69
C LYS A 93 11.97 3.27 -1.46
N VAL A 94 10.81 3.20 -2.10
CA VAL A 94 9.96 1.99 -2.07
C VAL A 94 10.70 0.84 -2.76
N ALA A 95 11.27 1.09 -3.93
CA ALA A 95 12.03 0.09 -4.68
C ALA A 95 13.22 -0.45 -3.88
N GLU A 96 13.93 0.42 -3.15
CA GLU A 96 15.03 0.02 -2.26
C GLU A 96 14.56 -0.92 -1.14
N VAL A 97 13.39 -0.65 -0.55
CA VAL A 97 12.82 -1.48 0.52
C VAL A 97 12.36 -2.83 -0.01
N LEU A 98 11.59 -2.83 -1.11
CA LEU A 98 11.02 -4.05 -1.67
C LEU A 98 12.07 -4.93 -2.36
N GLN A 99 13.09 -4.36 -2.99
CA GLN A 99 14.19 -5.05 -3.66
C GLN A 99 13.75 -6.01 -4.79
N PHE A 100 12.60 -5.76 -5.40
CA PHE A 100 12.09 -6.48 -6.57
C PHE A 100 11.29 -5.55 -7.47
N GLU A 101 11.16 -5.94 -8.74
CA GLU A 101 10.39 -5.16 -9.71
C GLU A 101 8.89 -5.33 -9.47
N THR A 102 8.19 -4.21 -9.29
CA THR A 102 6.74 -4.19 -9.04
C THR A 102 5.93 -3.77 -10.26
N GLN A 103 6.48 -2.94 -11.14
CA GLN A 103 5.74 -2.35 -12.25
C GLN A 103 5.10 -3.40 -13.16
N GLY A 104 3.80 -3.24 -13.42
CA GLY A 104 3.04 -4.14 -14.27
C GLY A 104 2.61 -5.44 -13.59
N ARG A 105 2.96 -5.67 -12.34
CA ARG A 105 2.61 -6.88 -11.59
C ARG A 105 1.47 -6.65 -10.63
N ARG A 106 0.65 -7.66 -10.41
CA ARG A 106 -0.37 -7.68 -9.37
C ARG A 106 0.22 -8.22 -8.08
N ILE A 107 -0.40 -7.87 -6.96
CA ILE A 107 0.01 -8.40 -5.66
C ILE A 107 -0.11 -9.93 -5.63
N SER A 108 -1.14 -10.50 -6.28
CA SER A 108 -1.34 -11.95 -6.40
C SER A 108 -0.25 -12.65 -7.22
N ASP A 109 0.37 -11.94 -8.17
CA ASP A 109 1.50 -12.46 -8.95
C ASP A 109 2.77 -12.56 -8.10
N LEU A 110 2.95 -11.62 -7.19
CA LEU A 110 4.12 -11.52 -6.32
C LEU A 110 4.02 -12.44 -5.10
N ALA A 111 2.84 -12.51 -4.48
CA ALA A 111 2.60 -13.26 -3.25
C ALA A 111 1.22 -13.92 -3.27
N PRO A 112 0.99 -14.95 -4.13
CA PRO A 112 -0.33 -15.54 -4.30
C PRO A 112 -0.91 -16.11 -3.00
N ARG A 113 -0.10 -16.77 -2.18
CA ARG A 113 -0.56 -17.34 -0.92
C ARG A 113 -0.94 -16.27 0.08
N PHE A 114 -0.11 -15.23 0.22
CA PHE A 114 -0.37 -14.12 1.14
C PHE A 114 -1.58 -13.29 0.68
N TYR A 115 -1.76 -13.15 -0.63
CA TYR A 115 -2.94 -12.53 -1.22
C TYR A 115 -4.21 -13.28 -0.79
N GLU A 116 -4.25 -14.60 -0.94
CA GLU A 116 -5.40 -15.41 -0.53
C GLU A 116 -5.68 -15.32 0.99
N LEU A 117 -4.63 -15.27 1.80
CA LEU A 117 -4.78 -15.25 3.25
C LEU A 117 -5.20 -13.88 3.82
N GLN A 118 -4.73 -12.78 3.25
CA GLN A 118 -4.89 -11.46 3.84
C GLN A 118 -5.25 -10.35 2.86
N PHE A 119 -4.52 -10.19 1.75
CA PHE A 119 -4.65 -9.02 0.90
C PHE A 119 -5.96 -8.96 0.13
N ARG A 120 -6.52 -10.08 -0.27
CA ARG A 120 -7.83 -10.09 -0.97
C ARG A 120 -8.90 -9.42 -0.11
N ASP A 121 -9.06 -9.84 1.13
CA ASP A 121 -10.02 -9.27 2.06
C ASP A 121 -9.69 -7.82 2.41
N HIS A 122 -8.41 -7.54 2.62
CA HIS A 122 -7.91 -6.20 2.94
C HIS A 122 -8.26 -5.18 1.85
N PHE A 123 -7.89 -5.47 0.60
CA PHE A 123 -8.16 -4.56 -0.52
C PHE A 123 -9.63 -4.53 -0.90
N HIS A 124 -10.36 -5.63 -0.73
CA HIS A 124 -11.81 -5.63 -0.91
C HIS A 124 -12.49 -4.65 0.04
N LYS A 125 -12.16 -4.68 1.32
CA LYS A 125 -12.73 -3.77 2.34
C LYS A 125 -12.34 -2.32 2.11
N ILE A 126 -11.09 -2.06 1.75
CA ILE A 126 -10.65 -0.70 1.38
C ILE A 126 -11.48 -0.19 0.21
N ARG A 127 -11.64 -0.99 -0.82
CA ARG A 127 -12.36 -0.65 -2.04
C ARG A 127 -13.86 -0.41 -1.80
N GLU A 128 -14.48 -1.30 -1.04
CA GLU A 128 -15.93 -1.25 -0.78
C GLU A 128 -16.31 -0.11 0.17
N HIS A 129 -15.53 0.15 1.18
CA HIS A 129 -15.86 1.08 2.26
C HIS A 129 -15.05 2.37 2.28
N GLY A 130 -14.12 2.55 1.35
CA GLY A 130 -13.28 3.75 1.31
C GLY A 130 -12.36 3.90 2.53
N LEU A 131 -11.88 2.78 3.08
CA LEU A 131 -11.03 2.77 4.26
C LEU A 131 -9.59 3.14 3.90
N ILE A 132 -8.86 3.65 4.89
CA ILE A 132 -7.42 3.85 4.79
C ILE A 132 -6.73 2.61 5.34
N GLY A 133 -5.83 2.02 4.54
CA GLY A 133 -5.14 0.80 4.90
C GLY A 133 -3.72 1.03 5.40
N LEU A 134 -3.21 0.05 6.12
CA LEU A 134 -1.81 -0.04 6.53
C LEU A 134 -1.33 -1.48 6.40
N THR A 135 -0.25 -1.66 5.68
CA THR A 135 0.50 -2.93 5.64
C THR A 135 1.82 -2.70 6.35
N SER A 136 2.13 -3.51 7.35
CA SER A 136 3.35 -3.33 8.14
C SER A 136 3.99 -4.67 8.52
N GLY A 137 5.30 -4.63 8.77
CA GLY A 137 6.07 -5.79 9.19
C GLY A 137 7.55 -5.64 8.88
N LYS A 138 8.27 -6.75 9.00
CA LYS A 138 9.70 -6.81 8.71
C LYS A 138 9.96 -7.76 7.56
N LEU A 139 10.66 -7.29 6.54
CA LEU A 139 11.13 -8.09 5.43
C LEU A 139 12.62 -8.35 5.57
N PRO A 140 13.09 -9.58 5.34
CA PRO A 140 14.51 -9.85 5.22
C PRO A 140 15.13 -9.03 4.10
N ALA A 141 16.18 -8.29 4.41
CA ALA A 141 16.89 -7.46 3.45
C ALA A 141 18.29 -8.04 3.18
N LYS A 142 18.70 -8.04 1.91
CA LYS A 142 20.03 -8.51 1.54
C LYS A 142 21.12 -7.70 2.28
N GLY A 143 21.95 -8.39 3.06
CA GLY A 143 23.10 -7.81 3.74
C GLY A 143 22.79 -6.86 4.90
N ARG A 144 21.53 -6.76 5.35
CA ARG A 144 21.12 -5.76 6.36
C ARG A 144 20.22 -6.30 7.48
N GLY A 145 20.07 -7.62 7.60
CA GLY A 145 19.11 -8.17 8.55
C GLY A 145 17.66 -8.01 8.05
N HIS A 146 16.90 -7.05 8.59
CA HIS A 146 15.51 -6.80 8.22
C HIS A 146 15.27 -5.35 7.84
N ALA A 147 14.46 -5.13 6.80
CA ALA A 147 13.89 -3.84 6.45
C ALA A 147 12.48 -3.74 7.06
N THR A 148 12.17 -2.61 7.68
CA THR A 148 10.82 -2.34 8.18
C THR A 148 9.94 -1.87 7.05
N LEU A 149 8.88 -2.63 6.76
CA LEU A 149 7.83 -2.25 5.84
C LEU A 149 6.72 -1.59 6.64
N ARG A 150 6.32 -0.40 6.23
CA ARG A 150 5.19 0.31 6.82
C ARG A 150 4.57 1.17 5.73
N ILE A 151 3.52 0.63 5.11
CA ILE A 151 2.92 1.20 3.90
C ILE A 151 1.48 1.60 4.17
N LEU A 152 1.21 2.90 4.01
CA LEU A 152 -0.14 3.48 3.97
C LEU A 152 -0.79 3.16 2.62
N GLU A 153 -2.07 2.85 2.61
CA GLU A 153 -2.86 2.69 1.39
C GLU A 153 -4.02 3.70 1.39
N LEU A 154 -3.99 4.62 0.43
CA LEU A 154 -5.02 5.65 0.25
C LEU A 154 -5.84 5.36 -1.00
N PRO A 155 -7.17 5.13 -0.86
CA PRO A 155 -8.03 4.86 -2.01
C PRO A 155 -8.47 6.11 -2.74
N PHE A 156 -8.63 5.99 -4.07
CA PHE A 156 -9.13 7.06 -4.94
C PHE A 156 -10.14 6.50 -5.95
N ARG A 157 -11.13 7.33 -6.31
CA ARG A 157 -11.92 7.13 -7.52
C ARG A 157 -11.10 7.58 -8.73
N ASP A 158 -11.56 7.25 -9.92
CA ASP A 158 -10.95 7.69 -11.19
C ASP A 158 -12.08 8.09 -12.16
N GLY A 159 -12.75 9.20 -11.87
CA GLY A 159 -13.85 9.75 -12.65
C GLY A 159 -15.21 9.09 -12.40
N GLY A 160 -15.26 7.94 -11.74
CA GLY A 160 -16.49 7.21 -11.44
C GLY A 160 -16.86 7.28 -9.97
N THR A 161 -17.65 6.28 -9.50
CA THR A 161 -18.13 6.17 -8.12
C THR A 161 -17.38 5.12 -7.31
N THR A 162 -16.66 4.21 -7.97
CA THR A 162 -15.93 3.12 -7.32
C THR A 162 -14.46 3.49 -7.10
N VAL A 163 -13.88 2.93 -6.05
CA VAL A 163 -12.42 3.01 -5.84
C VAL A 163 -11.71 2.21 -6.92
N GLU A 164 -10.84 2.86 -7.67
CA GLU A 164 -10.09 2.24 -8.76
C GLU A 164 -8.57 2.35 -8.62
N ARG A 165 -8.09 3.27 -7.76
CA ARG A 165 -6.66 3.49 -7.57
C ARG A 165 -6.28 3.47 -6.11
N LEU A 166 -5.05 3.06 -5.84
CA LEU A 166 -4.41 3.21 -4.53
C LEU A 166 -3.10 3.98 -4.69
N LEU A 167 -2.91 4.94 -3.79
CA LEU A 167 -1.60 5.48 -3.53
C LEU A 167 -1.07 4.78 -2.28
N HIS A 168 0.06 4.09 -2.43
CA HIS A 168 0.77 3.47 -1.33
C HIS A 168 1.92 4.38 -0.92
N ALA A 169 2.16 4.56 0.36
CA ALA A 169 3.28 5.35 0.83
C ALA A 169 4.07 4.61 1.90
N GLN A 170 5.35 4.40 1.64
CA GLN A 170 6.28 3.86 2.63
C GLN A 170 6.61 4.96 3.64
N ALA A 171 6.56 4.62 4.93
CA ALA A 171 6.95 5.56 5.98
C ALA A 171 8.41 6.01 5.79
N LYS A 172 8.63 7.31 5.94
CA LYS A 172 9.97 7.88 5.92
C LYS A 172 10.71 7.42 7.17
N GLU A 173 12.00 7.14 7.03
CA GLU A 173 12.84 6.85 8.17
C GLU A 173 12.87 8.08 9.09
N ALA A 174 12.84 7.83 10.41
CA ALA A 174 13.03 8.88 11.38
C ALA A 174 14.42 9.51 11.19
N ALA A 175 14.44 10.83 11.13
CA ALA A 175 15.68 11.59 11.00
C ALA A 175 16.59 11.41 12.22
#